data_90077afa4fd0928cb7331403c349771c
#
_entry.id   90077afa4fd0928cb7331403c349771c
#
_cell.length_a   1.000
_cell.length_b   1.000
_cell.length_c   1.000
_cell.angle_alpha   90.00
_cell.angle_beta   90.00
_cell.angle_gamma   90.00
#
_symmetry.space_group_name_H-M   'P 1'
#
loop_
_entity.id
_entity.type
_entity.pdbx_description
1 polymer ?
#
loop_
_entity_poly.entity_id
_entity_poly.type
_entity_poly.pdbx_seq_one_letter_code
_entity_poly.pdbx_strand_id
1 'polypeptide(L)'
;MNGEDIFKSIVSGEDQSILGDVARAGLSLLSKGYKKAVTMRNAKFDANKGVVKVSVPVISVGNITAGGTGKTPMVRLICDILGQKGFHPTVLSRGYRAKDNSQNTIISKHGTILVEPEESGDEAWLLAKVLPKSSVIIGRNRIESARIAIEELGADYLVMDDGFQHRALHRDKDIVLIDASNPFGYEHVLPRGLLREPMEGLARADIIVLTKVDQVDPGLVAALRKRLARMAPQKPVYETIHKPRAVYTLEAWANGDEGHPIGTDVDLPIMAVSGIGNPKSFTKTLEGCGYDVVHTMGFGDHHDFSDDDVVEIWKQAFAHQAKAIMITEKDAVKLSQLHTFEDLKIPILVLSIGIEFISGKQEFIENLEI
;
A
#
# COMPACT_ATOMS: atom_id res chain seq x y z
N MET A 1 18.91 -0.44 16.56
CA MET A 1 18.54 -0.16 15.14
C MET A 1 18.52 -1.48 14.42
N ASN A 2 17.41 -1.80 13.74
CA ASN A 2 17.34 -2.97 12.89
C ASN A 2 18.06 -2.71 11.54
N GLY A 3 18.28 -3.75 10.73
CA GLY A 3 19.00 -3.60 9.45
C GLY A 3 18.31 -2.64 8.46
N GLU A 4 16.98 -2.49 8.54
CA GLU A 4 16.20 -1.57 7.73
C GLU A 4 16.44 -0.11 8.10
N ASP A 5 16.53 0.20 9.40
CA ASP A 5 16.84 1.54 9.88
C ASP A 5 18.26 1.97 9.47
N ILE A 6 19.22 1.05 9.57
CA ILE A 6 20.59 1.29 9.12
C ILE A 6 20.60 1.57 7.61
N PHE A 7 19.91 0.76 6.82
CA PHE A 7 19.80 0.98 5.38
C PHE A 7 19.16 2.34 5.08
N LYS A 8 18.04 2.68 5.74
CA LYS A 8 17.37 3.98 5.56
C LYS A 8 18.29 5.15 5.91
N SER A 9 19.03 5.09 7.02
CA SER A 9 19.96 6.15 7.43
C SER A 9 21.10 6.34 6.43
N ILE A 10 21.60 5.25 5.83
CA ILE A 10 22.62 5.31 4.78
C ILE A 10 22.07 5.96 3.50
N VAL A 11 20.91 5.49 2.99
CA VAL A 11 20.39 5.95 1.71
C VAL A 11 19.78 7.34 1.77
N SER A 12 19.26 7.77 2.94
CA SER A 12 18.78 9.13 3.18
C SER A 12 19.92 10.16 3.28
N GLY A 13 21.13 9.71 3.63
CA GLY A 13 22.28 10.58 3.90
C GLY A 13 22.33 11.08 5.34
N GLU A 14 21.51 10.57 6.24
CA GLU A 14 21.57 10.86 7.69
C GLU A 14 22.85 10.31 8.31
N ASP A 15 23.31 9.13 7.86
CA ASP A 15 24.62 8.58 8.25
C ASP A 15 25.73 9.32 7.50
N GLN A 16 26.37 10.26 8.20
CA GLN A 16 27.51 11.07 7.68
C GLN A 16 28.86 10.46 8.01
N SER A 17 28.91 9.21 8.47
CA SER A 17 30.17 8.50 8.74
C SER A 17 30.91 8.15 7.44
N ILE A 18 32.25 7.96 7.55
CA ILE A 18 33.07 7.47 6.42
C ILE A 18 32.54 6.13 5.89
N LEU A 19 32.08 5.24 6.80
CA LEU A 19 31.47 3.96 6.42
C LEU A 19 30.17 4.17 5.65
N GLY A 20 29.32 5.12 6.06
CA GLY A 20 28.11 5.53 5.34
C GLY A 20 28.43 6.05 3.93
N ASP A 21 29.48 6.85 3.77
CA ASP A 21 29.92 7.33 2.46
C ASP A 21 30.41 6.21 1.55
N VAL A 22 31.23 5.30 2.08
CA VAL A 22 31.70 4.12 1.33
C VAL A 22 30.53 3.23 0.92
N ALA A 23 29.60 2.99 1.83
CA ALA A 23 28.40 2.21 1.53
C ALA A 23 27.57 2.87 0.43
N ARG A 24 27.32 4.18 0.51
CA ARG A 24 26.62 4.96 -0.55
C ARG A 24 27.33 4.87 -1.90
N ALA A 25 28.64 4.94 -1.93
CA ALA A 25 29.42 4.81 -3.19
C ALA A 25 29.24 3.40 -3.80
N GLY A 26 29.34 2.36 -2.98
CA GLY A 26 29.11 0.97 -3.40
C GLY A 26 27.68 0.75 -3.93
N LEU A 27 26.67 1.21 -3.19
CA LEU A 27 25.27 1.15 -3.58
C LEU A 27 25.02 1.92 -4.90
N SER A 28 25.70 3.08 -5.09
CA SER A 28 25.57 3.85 -6.33
C SER A 28 26.09 3.10 -7.56
N LEU A 29 27.16 2.31 -7.41
CA LEU A 29 27.66 1.47 -8.50
C LEU A 29 26.67 0.36 -8.86
N LEU A 30 26.11 -0.32 -7.86
CA LEU A 30 25.08 -1.35 -8.05
C LEU A 30 23.82 -0.77 -8.70
N SER A 31 23.41 0.44 -8.31
CA SER A 31 22.25 1.13 -8.89
C SER A 31 22.42 1.43 -10.38
N LYS A 32 23.64 1.71 -10.86
CA LYS A 32 23.89 1.89 -12.31
C LYS A 32 23.57 0.61 -13.09
N GLY A 33 23.97 -0.55 -12.56
CA GLY A 33 23.65 -1.85 -13.17
C GLY A 33 22.14 -2.13 -13.16
N TYR A 34 21.49 -1.90 -12.02
CA TYR A 34 20.04 -2.03 -11.86
C TYR A 34 19.28 -1.10 -12.83
N LYS A 35 19.65 0.19 -12.89
CA LYS A 35 19.05 1.16 -13.82
C LYS A 35 19.13 0.66 -15.26
N LYS A 36 20.31 0.17 -15.70
CA LYS A 36 20.50 -0.36 -17.05
C LYS A 36 19.58 -1.54 -17.33
N ALA A 37 19.49 -2.51 -16.40
CA ALA A 37 18.64 -3.68 -16.56
C ALA A 37 17.15 -3.30 -16.67
N VAL A 38 16.67 -2.39 -15.81
CA VAL A 38 15.28 -1.90 -15.84
C VAL A 38 15.00 -1.13 -17.13
N THR A 39 15.91 -0.26 -17.57
CA THR A 39 15.75 0.50 -18.82
C THR A 39 15.67 -0.43 -20.03
N MET A 40 16.53 -1.46 -20.10
CA MET A 40 16.49 -2.46 -21.19
C MET A 40 15.18 -3.26 -21.18
N ARG A 41 14.71 -3.66 -20.01
CA ARG A 41 13.41 -4.33 -19.85
C ARG A 41 12.27 -3.44 -20.34
N ASN A 42 12.27 -2.17 -19.93
CA ASN A 42 11.23 -1.20 -20.29
C ASN A 42 11.21 -0.96 -21.81
N ALA A 43 12.39 -0.78 -22.46
CA ALA A 43 12.49 -0.60 -23.90
C ALA A 43 11.89 -1.77 -24.70
N LYS A 44 11.98 -3.02 -24.19
CA LYS A 44 11.30 -4.16 -24.79
C LYS A 44 9.78 -3.96 -24.86
N PHE A 45 9.18 -3.50 -23.75
CA PHE A 45 7.74 -3.26 -23.67
C PHE A 45 7.31 -1.99 -24.42
N ASP A 46 8.17 -0.96 -24.49
CA ASP A 46 7.92 0.23 -25.31
C ASP A 46 7.82 -0.13 -26.81
N ALA A 47 8.52 -1.17 -27.23
CA ALA A 47 8.41 -1.75 -28.55
C ALA A 47 7.24 -2.77 -28.70
N ASN A 48 6.28 -2.80 -27.76
CA ASN A 48 5.14 -3.73 -27.70
C ASN A 48 5.53 -5.22 -27.74
N LYS A 49 6.76 -5.58 -27.36
CA LYS A 49 7.21 -6.97 -27.36
C LYS A 49 6.78 -7.69 -26.08
N GLY A 50 5.88 -8.66 -26.22
CA GLY A 50 5.41 -9.49 -25.09
C GLY A 50 4.33 -8.80 -24.24
N VAL A 51 3.60 -7.85 -24.80
CA VAL A 51 2.40 -7.28 -24.21
C VAL A 51 1.17 -8.03 -24.70
N VAL A 52 0.35 -8.50 -23.79
CA VAL A 52 -0.91 -9.20 -24.07
C VAL A 52 -2.08 -8.32 -23.65
N LYS A 53 -3.05 -8.11 -24.56
CA LYS A 53 -4.31 -7.43 -24.26
C LYS A 53 -5.38 -8.48 -24.01
N VAL A 54 -6.21 -8.27 -23.00
CA VAL A 54 -7.39 -9.08 -22.66
C VAL A 54 -8.68 -8.39 -23.13
N SER A 55 -9.80 -9.07 -23.02
CA SER A 55 -11.10 -8.61 -23.54
C SER A 55 -11.82 -7.58 -22.66
N VAL A 56 -11.37 -7.38 -21.42
CA VAL A 56 -11.96 -6.44 -20.48
C VAL A 56 -10.97 -5.33 -20.11
N PRO A 57 -11.44 -4.15 -19.69
CA PRO A 57 -10.57 -3.06 -19.27
C PRO A 57 -9.67 -3.43 -18.09
N VAL A 58 -8.42 -2.93 -18.11
CA VAL A 58 -7.42 -3.15 -17.07
C VAL A 58 -6.95 -1.81 -16.51
N ILE A 59 -7.20 -1.59 -15.22
CA ILE A 59 -6.70 -0.45 -14.46
C ILE A 59 -5.53 -0.93 -13.61
N SER A 60 -4.39 -0.27 -13.72
CA SER A 60 -3.22 -0.54 -12.89
C SER A 60 -3.08 0.51 -11.80
N VAL A 61 -2.97 0.09 -10.57
CA VAL A 61 -2.57 0.92 -9.43
C VAL A 61 -1.16 0.52 -9.02
N GLY A 62 -0.25 1.47 -9.04
CA GLY A 62 1.14 1.19 -8.70
C GLY A 62 1.89 2.42 -8.24
N ASN A 63 3.18 2.29 -8.09
CA ASN A 63 4.08 3.37 -7.68
C ASN A 63 5.46 3.18 -8.30
N ILE A 64 6.33 4.17 -8.17
CA ILE A 64 7.72 4.10 -8.65
C ILE A 64 8.74 3.86 -7.54
N THR A 65 8.33 3.89 -6.27
CA THR A 65 9.20 3.72 -5.10
C THR A 65 8.90 2.42 -4.37
N ALA A 66 9.85 1.88 -3.65
CA ALA A 66 9.58 0.88 -2.62
C ALA A 66 8.97 1.56 -1.39
N GLY A 67 8.03 0.88 -0.72
CA GLY A 67 7.35 1.36 0.50
C GLY A 67 5.84 1.56 0.35
N GLY A 68 5.21 1.92 1.45
CA GLY A 68 3.75 2.08 1.57
C GLY A 68 3.23 3.40 1.02
N THR A 69 2.88 3.45 -0.24
CA THR A 69 2.36 4.65 -0.93
C THR A 69 0.84 4.79 -0.92
N GLY A 70 0.11 3.88 -0.23
CA GLY A 70 -1.35 3.91 -0.19
C GLY A 70 -2.04 3.13 -1.32
N LYS A 71 -1.39 2.09 -1.88
CA LYS A 71 -1.97 1.27 -2.96
C LYS A 71 -3.26 0.57 -2.53
N THR A 72 -3.27 -0.13 -1.41
CA THR A 72 -4.45 -0.87 -0.91
C THR A 72 -5.69 0.02 -0.76
N PRO A 73 -5.63 1.19 -0.10
CA PRO A 73 -6.76 2.12 -0.04
C PRO A 73 -7.21 2.64 -1.42
N MET A 74 -6.28 2.84 -2.37
CA MET A 74 -6.63 3.28 -3.72
C MET A 74 -7.29 2.15 -4.54
N VAL A 75 -6.78 0.93 -4.48
CA VAL A 75 -7.42 -0.25 -5.09
C VAL A 75 -8.84 -0.41 -4.56
N ARG A 76 -9.02 -0.31 -3.23
CA ARG A 76 -10.34 -0.34 -2.59
C ARG A 76 -11.27 0.73 -3.16
N LEU A 77 -10.81 1.98 -3.22
CA LEU A 77 -11.60 3.09 -3.77
C LEU A 77 -12.03 2.83 -5.22
N ILE A 78 -11.14 2.35 -6.07
CA ILE A 78 -11.44 2.05 -7.48
C ILE A 78 -12.46 0.92 -7.58
N CYS A 79 -12.28 -0.16 -6.83
CA CYS A 79 -13.23 -1.27 -6.79
C CYS A 79 -14.61 -0.82 -6.27
N ASP A 80 -14.65 0.04 -5.24
CA ASP A 80 -15.89 0.62 -4.72
C ASP A 80 -16.62 1.47 -5.79
N ILE A 81 -15.88 2.31 -6.54
CA ILE A 81 -16.42 3.12 -7.65
C ILE A 81 -17.00 2.23 -8.76
N LEU A 82 -16.25 1.23 -9.19
CA LEU A 82 -16.69 0.30 -10.22
C LEU A 82 -17.91 -0.51 -9.76
N GLY A 83 -17.90 -1.01 -8.52
CA GLY A 83 -19.02 -1.75 -7.93
C GLY A 83 -20.29 -0.90 -7.78
N GLN A 84 -20.18 0.41 -7.49
CA GLN A 84 -21.32 1.34 -7.45
C GLN A 84 -21.93 1.57 -8.83
N LYS A 85 -21.15 1.43 -9.90
CA LYS A 85 -21.61 1.49 -11.29
C LYS A 85 -22.17 0.15 -11.80
N GLY A 86 -22.18 -0.89 -10.96
CA GLY A 86 -22.73 -2.22 -11.29
C GLY A 86 -21.73 -3.17 -11.93
N PHE A 87 -20.44 -2.82 -11.97
CA PHE A 87 -19.38 -3.70 -12.46
C PHE A 87 -18.91 -4.70 -11.40
N HIS A 88 -18.30 -5.80 -11.87
CA HIS A 88 -17.70 -6.86 -11.07
C HIS A 88 -16.16 -6.84 -11.18
N PRO A 89 -15.46 -5.91 -10.51
CA PRO A 89 -14.01 -5.82 -10.61
C PRO A 89 -13.34 -7.01 -9.93
N THR A 90 -12.28 -7.53 -10.56
CA THR A 90 -11.39 -8.51 -9.96
C THR A 90 -10.00 -7.92 -9.78
N VAL A 91 -9.47 -8.01 -8.56
CA VAL A 91 -8.12 -7.54 -8.22
C VAL A 91 -7.10 -8.61 -8.57
N LEU A 92 -6.07 -8.23 -9.33
CA LEU A 92 -4.92 -9.06 -9.63
C LEU A 92 -3.73 -8.64 -8.76
N SER A 93 -3.37 -9.42 -7.74
CA SER A 93 -2.22 -9.16 -6.87
C SER A 93 -1.10 -10.21 -7.07
N ARG A 94 0.14 -9.86 -6.71
CA ARG A 94 1.31 -10.74 -6.90
C ARG A 94 1.33 -11.93 -5.95
N GLY A 95 0.64 -11.81 -4.80
CA GLY A 95 0.78 -12.77 -3.72
C GLY A 95 2.16 -12.63 -3.06
N TYR A 96 2.54 -11.41 -2.69
CA TYR A 96 3.78 -11.19 -1.95
C TYR A 96 3.69 -11.90 -0.61
N ARG A 97 4.73 -12.71 -0.26
CA ARG A 97 4.76 -13.60 0.91
C ARG A 97 3.70 -14.70 0.96
N ALA A 98 2.94 -14.93 -0.11
CA ALA A 98 2.11 -16.12 -0.18
C ALA A 98 2.98 -17.39 -0.07
N LYS A 99 2.46 -18.43 0.59
CA LYS A 99 3.15 -19.71 0.80
C LYS A 99 3.57 -20.35 -0.52
N ASP A 100 2.68 -20.29 -1.51
CA ASP A 100 2.98 -20.64 -2.91
C ASP A 100 2.33 -19.62 -3.85
N ASN A 101 3.14 -18.91 -4.61
CA ASN A 101 2.69 -17.99 -5.65
C ASN A 101 3.16 -18.41 -7.05
N SER A 102 3.60 -19.67 -7.21
CA SER A 102 3.96 -20.24 -8.51
C SER A 102 2.72 -20.51 -9.35
N GLN A 103 1.59 -20.79 -8.70
CA GLN A 103 0.27 -20.97 -9.32
C GLN A 103 -0.61 -19.75 -9.06
N ASN A 104 -1.65 -19.58 -9.89
CA ASN A 104 -2.67 -18.59 -9.63
C ASN A 104 -3.68 -19.13 -8.64
N THR A 105 -3.97 -18.38 -7.58
CA THR A 105 -4.89 -18.78 -6.51
C THR A 105 -5.99 -17.74 -6.36
N ILE A 106 -7.24 -18.16 -6.39
CA ILE A 106 -8.39 -17.32 -6.10
C ILE A 106 -8.50 -17.15 -4.59
N ILE A 107 -8.30 -15.94 -4.10
CA ILE A 107 -8.34 -15.61 -2.67
C ILE A 107 -9.78 -15.33 -2.22
N SER A 108 -10.53 -14.59 -3.05
CA SER A 108 -11.96 -14.40 -2.82
C SER A 108 -12.75 -14.40 -4.12
N LYS A 109 -14.00 -14.83 -4.03
CA LYS A 109 -14.97 -14.78 -5.11
C LYS A 109 -16.19 -13.98 -4.66
N HIS A 110 -16.44 -12.84 -5.32
CA HIS A 110 -17.54 -11.92 -5.01
C HIS A 110 -17.65 -11.62 -3.50
N GLY A 111 -16.51 -11.34 -2.85
CA GLY A 111 -16.41 -11.04 -1.42
C GLY A 111 -16.33 -12.23 -0.49
N THR A 112 -16.62 -13.46 -0.95
CA THR A 112 -16.42 -14.68 -0.14
C THR A 112 -14.95 -15.08 -0.16
N ILE A 113 -14.28 -15.03 0.99
CA ILE A 113 -12.88 -15.46 1.16
C ILE A 113 -12.81 -16.98 1.11
N LEU A 114 -11.85 -17.53 0.37
CA LEU A 114 -11.73 -18.97 0.08
C LEU A 114 -10.46 -19.60 0.67
N VAL A 115 -9.54 -18.78 1.17
CA VAL A 115 -8.23 -19.25 1.67
C VAL A 115 -7.84 -18.47 2.93
N GLU A 116 -6.96 -19.08 3.73
CA GLU A 116 -6.41 -18.43 4.91
C GLU A 116 -5.28 -17.43 4.58
N PRO A 117 -4.98 -16.48 5.49
CA PRO A 117 -3.96 -15.45 5.27
C PRO A 117 -2.58 -16.01 4.93
N GLU A 118 -2.18 -17.14 5.55
CA GLU A 118 -0.87 -17.78 5.32
C GLU A 118 -0.70 -18.27 3.88
N GLU A 119 -1.80 -18.64 3.21
CA GLU A 119 -1.77 -19.11 1.83
C GLU A 119 -1.65 -17.97 0.85
N SER A 120 -2.30 -16.82 1.13
CA SER A 120 -2.43 -15.68 0.23
C SER A 120 -1.38 -14.59 0.42
N GLY A 121 -0.80 -14.51 1.61
CA GLY A 121 -0.03 -13.36 2.07
C GLY A 121 -0.93 -12.19 2.53
N ASP A 122 -0.42 -11.40 3.48
CA ASP A 122 -1.16 -10.39 4.24
C ASP A 122 -1.91 -9.37 3.35
N GLU A 123 -1.22 -8.84 2.32
CA GLU A 123 -1.79 -7.77 1.48
C GLU A 123 -2.94 -8.25 0.60
N ALA A 124 -2.81 -9.45 0.04
CA ALA A 124 -3.86 -10.01 -0.81
C ALA A 124 -5.07 -10.45 0.01
N TRP A 125 -4.84 -11.00 1.19
CA TRP A 125 -5.92 -11.35 2.12
C TRP A 125 -6.64 -10.11 2.64
N LEU A 126 -5.89 -9.06 3.00
CA LEU A 126 -6.47 -7.77 3.38
C LEU A 126 -7.36 -7.22 2.26
N LEU A 127 -6.87 -7.23 1.02
CA LEU A 127 -7.68 -6.80 -0.14
C LEU A 127 -8.99 -7.60 -0.23
N ALA A 128 -8.92 -8.93 -0.08
CA ALA A 128 -10.13 -9.77 -0.09
C ALA A 128 -11.10 -9.40 1.04
N LYS A 129 -10.57 -9.10 2.24
CA LYS A 129 -11.36 -8.71 3.42
C LYS A 129 -12.06 -7.37 3.25
N VAL A 130 -11.37 -6.38 2.67
CA VAL A 130 -11.91 -5.01 2.54
C VAL A 130 -12.70 -4.78 1.24
N LEU A 131 -12.84 -5.80 0.39
CA LEU A 131 -13.51 -5.74 -0.91
C LEU A 131 -14.70 -6.72 -0.98
N PRO A 132 -15.78 -6.51 -0.22
CA PRO A 132 -16.88 -7.48 -0.10
C PRO A 132 -17.70 -7.68 -1.39
N LYS A 133 -17.47 -6.90 -2.44
CA LYS A 133 -18.17 -6.98 -3.73
C LYS A 133 -17.25 -7.32 -4.90
N SER A 134 -15.98 -7.57 -4.64
CA SER A 134 -14.98 -7.85 -5.67
C SER A 134 -14.40 -9.25 -5.47
N SER A 135 -13.72 -9.73 -6.49
CA SER A 135 -12.90 -10.94 -6.38
C SER A 135 -11.42 -10.57 -6.29
N VAL A 136 -10.62 -11.43 -5.68
CA VAL A 136 -9.17 -11.26 -5.58
C VAL A 136 -8.47 -12.53 -6.02
N ILE A 137 -7.50 -12.40 -6.91
CA ILE A 137 -6.64 -13.50 -7.37
C ILE A 137 -5.18 -13.12 -7.24
N ILE A 138 -4.36 -14.03 -6.75
CA ILE A 138 -2.91 -13.88 -6.74
C ILE A 138 -2.23 -14.74 -7.79
N GLY A 139 -1.07 -14.30 -8.26
CA GLY A 139 -0.23 -15.07 -9.18
C GLY A 139 0.90 -14.21 -9.73
N ARG A 140 2.04 -14.83 -10.07
CA ARG A 140 3.16 -14.15 -10.73
C ARG A 140 2.85 -13.85 -12.20
N ASN A 141 2.11 -14.74 -12.86
CA ASN A 141 1.67 -14.56 -14.23
C ASN A 141 0.32 -13.84 -14.28
N ARG A 142 0.34 -12.50 -14.34
CA ARG A 142 -0.87 -11.66 -14.37
C ARG A 142 -1.73 -11.89 -15.62
N ILE A 143 -1.14 -12.39 -16.73
CA ILE A 143 -1.88 -12.71 -17.94
C ILE A 143 -2.79 -13.91 -17.67
N GLU A 144 -2.26 -14.93 -17.01
CA GLU A 144 -3.04 -16.09 -16.61
C GLU A 144 -4.04 -15.75 -15.51
N SER A 145 -3.64 -14.92 -14.52
CA SER A 145 -4.59 -14.41 -13.52
C SER A 145 -5.76 -13.66 -14.17
N ALA A 146 -5.49 -12.86 -15.21
CA ALA A 146 -6.52 -12.13 -15.95
C ALA A 146 -7.47 -13.08 -16.71
N ARG A 147 -6.93 -14.14 -17.33
CA ARG A 147 -7.74 -15.15 -18.00
C ARG A 147 -8.72 -15.84 -17.02
N ILE A 148 -8.20 -16.33 -15.89
CA ILE A 148 -9.01 -16.95 -14.83
C ILE A 148 -10.07 -15.97 -14.31
N ALA A 149 -9.69 -14.70 -14.07
CA ALA A 149 -10.61 -13.68 -13.59
C ALA A 149 -11.81 -13.47 -14.56
N ILE A 150 -11.55 -13.46 -15.87
CA ILE A 150 -12.58 -13.29 -16.89
C ILE A 150 -13.43 -14.54 -17.03
N GLU A 151 -12.81 -15.71 -17.18
CA GLU A 151 -13.49 -16.95 -17.53
C GLU A 151 -14.22 -17.61 -16.34
N GLU A 152 -13.63 -17.54 -15.11
CA GLU A 152 -14.15 -18.26 -13.95
C GLU A 152 -14.83 -17.35 -12.92
N LEU A 153 -14.42 -16.07 -12.84
CA LEU A 153 -14.97 -15.11 -11.88
C LEU A 153 -15.94 -14.10 -12.54
N GLY A 154 -16.04 -14.12 -13.88
CA GLY A 154 -16.93 -13.21 -14.61
C GLY A 154 -16.54 -11.75 -14.48
N ALA A 155 -15.23 -11.46 -14.36
CA ALA A 155 -14.74 -10.10 -14.25
C ALA A 155 -15.02 -9.30 -15.51
N ASP A 156 -15.59 -8.12 -15.35
CA ASP A 156 -15.80 -7.12 -16.41
C ASP A 156 -14.81 -5.95 -16.31
N TYR A 157 -14.08 -5.83 -15.21
CA TYR A 157 -12.94 -4.96 -14.99
C TYR A 157 -11.83 -5.70 -14.21
N LEU A 158 -10.57 -5.43 -14.56
CA LEU A 158 -9.41 -5.92 -13.82
C LEU A 158 -8.70 -4.74 -13.16
N VAL A 159 -8.38 -4.87 -11.88
CA VAL A 159 -7.61 -3.89 -11.12
C VAL A 159 -6.30 -4.53 -10.68
N MET A 160 -5.18 -4.09 -11.26
CA MET A 160 -3.87 -4.61 -10.89
C MET A 160 -3.35 -3.89 -9.65
N ASP A 161 -3.18 -4.62 -8.57
CA ASP A 161 -2.44 -4.15 -7.40
C ASP A 161 -0.92 -4.28 -7.64
N ASP A 162 -0.18 -3.19 -7.35
CA ASP A 162 1.25 -3.04 -7.60
C ASP A 162 1.63 -3.32 -9.07
N GLY A 163 0.81 -2.80 -10.00
CA GLY A 163 0.83 -3.16 -11.42
C GLY A 163 1.82 -2.37 -12.29
N PHE A 164 2.31 -1.19 -11.88
CA PHE A 164 3.02 -0.25 -12.76
C PHE A 164 4.27 -0.83 -13.45
N GLN A 165 5.03 -1.68 -12.76
CA GLN A 165 6.19 -2.37 -13.34
C GLN A 165 5.82 -3.65 -14.08
N HIS A 166 4.57 -4.16 -13.97
CA HIS A 166 4.14 -5.40 -14.65
C HIS A 166 3.57 -5.09 -16.03
N ARG A 167 4.44 -4.87 -17.00
CA ARG A 167 4.11 -4.37 -18.34
C ARG A 167 3.70 -5.46 -19.35
N ALA A 168 3.73 -6.72 -18.97
CA ALA A 168 3.35 -7.82 -19.85
C ALA A 168 1.84 -7.90 -20.12
N LEU A 169 1.01 -7.52 -19.14
CA LEU A 169 -0.43 -7.32 -19.34
C LEU A 169 -0.68 -5.87 -19.79
N HIS A 170 -1.43 -5.68 -20.88
CA HIS A 170 -1.84 -4.35 -21.31
C HIS A 170 -2.69 -3.66 -20.24
N ARG A 171 -2.48 -2.38 -20.01
CA ARG A 171 -3.30 -1.55 -19.12
C ARG A 171 -3.95 -0.47 -19.95
N ASP A 172 -5.24 -0.30 -19.73
CA ASP A 172 -6.01 0.78 -20.36
C ASP A 172 -5.88 2.07 -19.55
N LYS A 173 -5.62 1.95 -18.23
CA LYS A 173 -5.25 3.06 -17.32
C LYS A 173 -4.12 2.67 -16.38
N ASP A 174 -3.08 3.50 -16.31
CA ASP A 174 -1.99 3.39 -15.32
C ASP A 174 -2.10 4.54 -14.30
N ILE A 175 -2.46 4.22 -13.05
CA ILE A 175 -2.54 5.16 -11.93
C ILE A 175 -1.30 5.00 -11.08
N VAL A 176 -0.51 6.08 -10.96
CA VAL A 176 0.73 6.07 -10.20
C VAL A 176 0.58 6.89 -8.93
N LEU A 177 0.79 6.23 -7.78
CA LEU A 177 0.77 6.86 -6.47
C LEU A 177 2.17 7.36 -6.12
N ILE A 178 2.22 8.57 -5.58
CA ILE A 178 3.44 9.21 -5.08
C ILE A 178 3.19 9.68 -3.66
N ASP A 179 3.89 9.09 -2.70
CA ASP A 179 3.86 9.53 -1.30
C ASP A 179 4.53 10.90 -1.18
N ALA A 180 3.79 11.93 -0.82
CA ALA A 180 4.30 13.29 -0.73
C ALA A 180 5.43 13.44 0.31
N SER A 181 5.49 12.56 1.32
CA SER A 181 6.54 12.58 2.35
C SER A 181 7.91 12.09 1.87
N ASN A 182 7.94 11.22 0.84
CA ASN A 182 9.17 10.78 0.17
C ASN A 182 8.90 10.43 -1.31
N PRO A 183 8.64 11.44 -2.16
CA PRO A 183 8.04 11.25 -3.48
C PRO A 183 8.93 10.47 -4.46
N PHE A 184 10.24 10.56 -4.32
CA PHE A 184 11.20 9.98 -5.26
C PHE A 184 12.24 9.08 -4.59
N GLY A 185 11.98 8.60 -3.37
CA GLY A 185 12.79 7.59 -2.72
C GLY A 185 14.28 7.90 -2.70
N TYR A 186 14.64 9.12 -2.24
CA TYR A 186 15.99 9.66 -2.21
C TYR A 186 16.62 9.86 -3.60
N GLU A 187 15.80 9.96 -4.67
CA GLU A 187 16.18 10.25 -6.06
C GLU A 187 17.10 9.23 -6.75
N HIS A 188 17.28 8.09 -6.15
CA HIS A 188 18.11 7.01 -6.69
C HIS A 188 17.30 5.72 -6.85
N VAL A 189 17.61 4.98 -7.90
CA VAL A 189 17.07 3.63 -8.05
C VAL A 189 17.72 2.67 -7.06
N LEU A 190 17.03 1.58 -6.76
CA LEU A 190 17.54 0.50 -5.93
C LEU A 190 18.95 0.05 -6.39
N PRO A 191 19.84 -0.30 -5.46
CA PRO A 191 19.70 -0.24 -4.00
C PRO A 191 20.21 1.09 -3.37
N ARG A 192 20.64 2.12 -4.13
CA ARG A 192 21.13 3.40 -3.59
C ARG A 192 20.02 4.29 -3.04
N GLY A 193 18.81 4.11 -3.49
CA GLY A 193 17.59 4.74 -3.02
C GLY A 193 16.43 3.77 -3.12
N LEU A 194 15.20 4.29 -3.18
CA LEU A 194 13.99 3.47 -3.16
C LEU A 194 13.26 3.41 -4.52
N LEU A 195 13.77 4.06 -5.57
CA LEU A 195 13.12 4.00 -6.87
C LEU A 195 13.25 2.59 -7.47
N ARG A 196 12.11 2.00 -7.84
CA ARG A 196 12.01 0.70 -8.55
C ARG A 196 12.36 0.82 -10.03
N GLU A 197 12.28 2.03 -10.56
CA GLU A 197 12.62 2.39 -11.92
C GLU A 197 12.99 3.87 -12.01
N PRO A 198 13.63 4.31 -13.10
CA PRO A 198 13.93 5.72 -13.32
C PRO A 198 12.66 6.59 -13.32
N MET A 199 12.77 7.82 -12.84
CA MET A 199 11.64 8.78 -12.76
C MET A 199 10.99 9.07 -14.12
N GLU A 200 11.73 8.94 -15.20
CA GLU A 200 11.25 9.06 -16.58
C GLU A 200 10.10 8.06 -16.87
N GLY A 201 10.00 6.98 -16.10
CA GLY A 201 8.90 6.04 -16.14
C GLY A 201 7.52 6.65 -15.86
N LEU A 202 7.47 7.77 -15.13
CA LEU A 202 6.22 8.52 -14.86
C LEU A 202 5.49 8.99 -16.14
N ALA A 203 6.22 9.18 -17.23
CA ALA A 203 5.60 9.54 -18.51
C ALA A 203 4.57 8.51 -19.03
N ARG A 204 4.64 7.26 -18.55
CA ARG A 204 3.68 6.20 -18.90
C ARG A 204 2.38 6.27 -18.09
N ALA A 205 2.39 6.96 -16.94
CA ALA A 205 1.19 7.12 -16.13
C ALA A 205 0.10 7.84 -16.92
N ASP A 206 -1.15 7.43 -16.75
CA ASP A 206 -2.31 8.18 -17.24
C ASP A 206 -2.80 9.14 -16.18
N ILE A 207 -2.70 8.75 -14.91
CA ILE A 207 -3.10 9.54 -13.75
C ILE A 207 -1.99 9.47 -12.70
N ILE A 208 -1.65 10.60 -12.10
CA ILE A 208 -0.75 10.68 -10.94
C ILE A 208 -1.56 11.10 -9.72
N VAL A 209 -1.38 10.39 -8.61
CA VAL A 209 -2.03 10.74 -7.34
C VAL A 209 -0.97 10.97 -6.28
N LEU A 210 -0.93 12.18 -5.74
CA LEU A 210 -0.15 12.51 -4.56
C LEU A 210 -0.92 12.05 -3.32
N THR A 211 -0.32 11.21 -2.51
CA THR A 211 -0.91 10.71 -1.26
C THR A 211 -0.27 11.38 -0.05
N LYS A 212 -0.99 11.45 1.06
CA LYS A 212 -0.53 12.03 2.34
C LYS A 212 -0.05 13.48 2.23
N VAL A 213 -0.71 14.29 1.40
CA VAL A 213 -0.32 15.69 1.23
C VAL A 213 -0.52 16.52 2.50
N ASP A 214 -1.41 16.11 3.39
CA ASP A 214 -1.65 16.66 4.73
C ASP A 214 -0.48 16.49 5.70
N GLN A 215 0.44 15.56 5.42
CA GLN A 215 1.61 15.30 6.27
C GLN A 215 2.86 16.08 5.85
N VAL A 216 2.74 16.95 4.85
CA VAL A 216 3.85 17.69 4.23
C VAL A 216 3.50 19.17 4.16
N ASP A 217 4.51 20.03 4.24
CA ASP A 217 4.33 21.46 4.07
C ASP A 217 3.70 21.79 2.70
N PRO A 218 2.67 22.65 2.65
CA PRO A 218 1.97 23.01 1.40
C PRO A 218 2.89 23.58 0.31
N GLY A 219 3.96 24.28 0.69
CA GLY A 219 4.96 24.80 -0.26
C GLY A 219 5.75 23.68 -0.95
N LEU A 220 6.06 22.60 -0.20
CA LEU A 220 6.70 21.41 -0.77
C LEU A 220 5.73 20.65 -1.70
N VAL A 221 4.45 20.55 -1.37
CA VAL A 221 3.43 19.95 -2.25
C VAL A 221 3.34 20.73 -3.55
N ALA A 222 3.28 22.09 -3.49
CA ALA A 222 3.26 22.95 -4.66
C ALA A 222 4.52 22.81 -5.53
N ALA A 223 5.70 22.70 -4.92
CA ALA A 223 6.95 22.43 -5.62
C ALA A 223 6.97 21.06 -6.30
N LEU A 224 6.44 20.04 -5.62
CA LEU A 224 6.29 18.68 -6.16
C LEU A 224 5.37 18.68 -7.39
N ARG A 225 4.22 19.33 -7.34
CA ARG A 225 3.33 19.50 -8.50
C ARG A 225 4.03 20.12 -9.70
N LYS A 226 4.79 21.23 -9.49
CA LYS A 226 5.56 21.87 -10.54
C LYS A 226 6.62 20.93 -11.13
N ARG A 227 7.23 20.10 -10.31
CA ARG A 227 8.20 19.09 -10.75
C ARG A 227 7.52 18.01 -11.60
N LEU A 228 6.40 17.48 -11.16
CA LEU A 228 5.62 16.46 -11.88
C LEU A 228 5.09 16.99 -13.22
N ALA A 229 4.60 18.22 -13.28
CA ALA A 229 4.16 18.84 -14.53
C ALA A 229 5.27 18.94 -15.59
N ARG A 230 6.55 19.02 -15.17
CA ARG A 230 7.70 18.97 -16.10
C ARG A 230 8.08 17.54 -16.51
N MET A 231 7.90 16.57 -15.61
CA MET A 231 8.30 15.17 -15.84
C MET A 231 7.24 14.38 -16.60
N ALA A 232 5.98 14.69 -16.37
CA ALA A 232 4.82 14.04 -16.99
C ALA A 232 3.83 15.15 -17.46
N PRO A 233 4.17 15.90 -18.51
CA PRO A 233 3.34 17.00 -18.98
C PRO A 233 1.98 16.48 -19.42
N GLN A 234 0.92 17.28 -19.16
CA GLN A 234 -0.47 16.99 -19.50
C GLN A 234 -1.11 15.79 -18.73
N LYS A 235 -0.40 15.18 -17.79
CA LYS A 235 -1.00 14.16 -16.95
C LYS A 235 -1.75 14.81 -15.78
N PRO A 236 -3.01 14.42 -15.50
CA PRO A 236 -3.73 14.90 -14.33
C PRO A 236 -3.01 14.48 -13.06
N VAL A 237 -2.90 15.42 -12.11
CA VAL A 237 -2.29 15.21 -10.80
C VAL A 237 -3.33 15.54 -9.73
N TYR A 238 -3.76 14.54 -8.99
CA TYR A 238 -4.71 14.68 -7.88
C TYR A 238 -4.00 14.63 -6.55
N GLU A 239 -4.50 15.40 -5.58
CA GLU A 239 -3.99 15.45 -4.21
C GLU A 239 -4.96 14.72 -3.29
N THR A 240 -4.42 13.81 -2.47
CA THR A 240 -5.21 12.99 -1.57
C THR A 240 -4.56 12.86 -0.20
N ILE A 241 -5.41 12.61 0.79
CA ILE A 241 -5.03 12.29 2.15
C ILE A 241 -5.46 10.87 2.52
N HIS A 242 -4.81 10.30 3.51
CA HIS A 242 -5.32 9.10 4.16
C HIS A 242 -6.36 9.51 5.20
N LYS A 243 -7.62 9.23 4.91
CA LYS A 243 -8.73 9.55 5.80
C LYS A 243 -9.15 8.32 6.57
N PRO A 244 -9.17 8.38 7.89
CA PRO A 244 -9.81 7.38 8.71
C PRO A 244 -11.28 7.19 8.34
N ARG A 245 -11.73 5.93 8.24
CA ARG A 245 -13.09 5.54 7.86
C ARG A 245 -13.89 5.05 9.06
N ALA A 246 -13.30 4.15 9.84
CA ALA A 246 -13.91 3.54 11.01
C ALA A 246 -12.83 2.97 11.94
N VAL A 247 -13.21 2.76 13.19
CA VAL A 247 -12.45 2.02 14.19
C VAL A 247 -13.23 0.75 14.55
N TYR A 248 -12.54 -0.36 14.63
CA TYR A 248 -13.09 -1.66 15.00
C TYR A 248 -12.38 -2.16 16.25
N THR A 249 -13.03 -2.95 17.08
CA THR A 249 -12.27 -3.90 17.90
C THR A 249 -11.61 -4.94 17.00
N LEU A 250 -10.49 -5.55 17.42
CA LEU A 250 -9.83 -6.57 16.61
C LEU A 250 -10.78 -7.75 16.28
N GLU A 251 -11.62 -8.16 17.23
CA GLU A 251 -12.61 -9.19 17.05
C GLU A 251 -13.69 -8.79 16.02
N ALA A 252 -14.29 -7.60 16.15
CA ALA A 252 -15.29 -7.09 15.20
C ALA A 252 -14.69 -7.00 13.78
N TRP A 253 -13.45 -6.52 13.68
CA TRP A 253 -12.75 -6.47 12.39
C TRP A 253 -12.53 -7.88 11.81
N ALA A 254 -12.10 -8.83 12.63
CA ALA A 254 -11.89 -10.23 12.20
C ALA A 254 -13.20 -10.88 11.75
N ASN A 255 -14.31 -10.65 12.44
CA ASN A 255 -15.63 -11.20 12.09
C ASN A 255 -16.27 -10.50 10.88
N GLY A 256 -15.83 -9.30 10.53
CA GLY A 256 -16.43 -8.49 9.46
C GLY A 256 -17.67 -7.72 9.93
N ASP A 257 -17.76 -7.46 11.23
CA ASP A 257 -18.82 -6.66 11.84
C ASP A 257 -18.67 -5.16 11.48
N GLU A 258 -19.67 -4.36 11.81
CA GLU A 258 -19.62 -2.92 11.57
C GLU A 258 -18.63 -2.22 12.53
N GLY A 259 -17.85 -1.30 11.97
CA GLY A 259 -16.94 -0.47 12.75
C GLY A 259 -17.63 0.75 13.35
N HIS A 260 -17.05 1.26 14.42
CA HIS A 260 -17.51 2.50 15.06
C HIS A 260 -17.04 3.73 14.28
N PRO A 261 -17.81 4.84 14.31
CA PRO A 261 -17.38 6.11 13.72
C PRO A 261 -16.06 6.60 14.32
N ILE A 262 -15.26 7.30 13.52
CA ILE A 262 -14.04 7.95 13.99
C ILE A 262 -14.38 8.99 15.04
N GLY A 263 -13.56 9.07 16.09
CA GLY A 263 -13.71 10.02 17.17
C GLY A 263 -14.58 9.54 18.34
N THR A 264 -15.06 8.31 18.31
CA THR A 264 -15.89 7.78 19.41
C THR A 264 -15.12 7.64 20.73
N ASP A 265 -13.81 7.38 20.68
CA ASP A 265 -12.96 7.14 21.86
C ASP A 265 -11.68 8.01 21.86
N VAL A 266 -11.74 9.22 21.29
CA VAL A 266 -10.57 10.12 21.16
C VAL A 266 -10.01 10.59 22.50
N ASP A 267 -10.83 10.62 23.55
CA ASP A 267 -10.40 11.03 24.89
C ASP A 267 -9.60 9.96 25.64
N LEU A 268 -9.47 8.76 25.06
CA LEU A 268 -8.70 7.69 25.67
C LEU A 268 -7.23 7.78 25.23
N PRO A 269 -6.27 7.75 26.19
CA PRO A 269 -4.86 7.64 25.86
C PRO A 269 -4.61 6.28 25.16
N ILE A 270 -4.07 6.33 23.94
CA ILE A 270 -3.81 5.15 23.13
C ILE A 270 -2.32 4.91 22.91
N MET A 271 -1.95 3.66 22.75
CA MET A 271 -0.65 3.26 22.24
C MET A 271 -0.77 2.88 20.74
N ALA A 272 -0.01 3.53 19.89
CA ALA A 272 0.05 3.19 18.48
C ALA A 272 1.03 2.05 18.22
N VAL A 273 0.58 0.96 17.60
CA VAL A 273 1.43 -0.19 17.23
C VAL A 273 1.32 -0.43 15.73
N SER A 274 2.46 -0.58 15.04
CA SER A 274 2.43 -0.86 13.61
C SER A 274 3.68 -1.57 13.11
N GLY A 275 3.50 -2.56 12.21
CA GLY A 275 4.51 -3.24 11.42
C GLY A 275 4.44 -2.84 9.94
N ILE A 276 4.52 -1.53 9.67
CA ILE A 276 4.45 -0.97 8.32
C ILE A 276 5.70 -0.16 7.98
N GLY A 277 5.96 0.07 6.70
CA GLY A 277 7.16 0.78 6.22
C GLY A 277 7.31 2.23 6.69
N ASN A 278 6.25 2.88 7.18
CA ASN A 278 6.29 4.24 7.74
C ASN A 278 5.41 4.36 9.01
N PRO A 279 5.89 3.89 10.18
CA PRO A 279 5.16 4.00 11.46
C PRO A 279 4.80 5.44 11.84
N LYS A 280 5.68 6.39 11.57
CA LYS A 280 5.45 7.82 11.86
C LYS A 280 4.24 8.39 11.14
N SER A 281 3.96 7.91 9.93
CA SER A 281 2.76 8.33 9.17
C SER A 281 1.48 7.84 9.85
N PHE A 282 1.49 6.64 10.43
CA PHE A 282 0.36 6.10 11.18
C PHE A 282 0.07 6.94 12.44
N THR A 283 1.11 7.23 13.23
CA THR A 283 1.00 8.10 14.42
C THR A 283 0.41 9.46 14.06
N LYS A 284 0.93 10.13 13.01
CA LYS A 284 0.38 11.42 12.54
C LYS A 284 -1.08 11.32 12.12
N THR A 285 -1.49 10.21 11.52
CA THR A 285 -2.90 9.98 11.15
C THR A 285 -3.78 9.91 12.40
N LEU A 286 -3.34 9.20 13.44
CA LEU A 286 -4.07 9.11 14.72
C LEU A 286 -4.17 10.46 15.43
N GLU A 287 -3.07 11.18 15.54
CA GLU A 287 -3.03 12.55 16.11
C GLU A 287 -3.94 13.50 15.34
N GLY A 288 -3.94 13.41 14.00
CA GLY A 288 -4.84 14.18 13.12
C GLY A 288 -6.33 13.87 13.31
N CYS A 289 -6.67 12.70 13.88
CA CYS A 289 -8.04 12.33 14.27
C CYS A 289 -8.41 12.80 15.68
N GLY A 290 -7.46 13.40 16.41
CA GLY A 290 -7.64 13.84 17.78
C GLY A 290 -7.35 12.80 18.85
N TYR A 291 -6.76 11.63 18.49
CA TYR A 291 -6.35 10.64 19.49
C TYR A 291 -5.13 11.12 20.29
N ASP A 292 -5.17 10.88 21.61
CA ASP A 292 -4.02 11.10 22.51
C ASP A 292 -3.06 9.89 22.42
N VAL A 293 -2.02 10.01 21.60
CA VAL A 293 -1.02 8.94 21.39
C VAL A 293 0.07 9.05 22.45
N VAL A 294 -0.08 8.31 23.55
CA VAL A 294 0.87 8.33 24.69
C VAL A 294 2.15 7.56 24.44
N HIS A 295 2.15 6.57 23.53
CA HIS A 295 3.34 5.82 23.13
C HIS A 295 3.19 5.27 21.71
N THR A 296 4.33 5.03 21.05
CA THR A 296 4.39 4.42 19.72
C THR A 296 5.39 3.28 19.71
N MET A 297 4.95 2.10 19.25
CA MET A 297 5.79 0.94 19.06
C MET A 297 5.78 0.53 17.59
N GLY A 298 6.94 0.64 16.93
CA GLY A 298 7.11 0.31 15.52
C GLY A 298 7.88 -1.00 15.35
N PHE A 299 7.34 -1.90 14.54
CA PHE A 299 7.99 -3.12 14.06
C PHE A 299 8.48 -2.93 12.62
N GLY A 300 9.32 -3.83 12.14
CA GLY A 300 9.72 -3.85 10.72
C GLY A 300 8.53 -4.06 9.78
N ASP A 301 8.65 -3.58 8.53
CA ASP A 301 7.57 -3.79 7.55
C ASP A 301 7.32 -5.30 7.34
N HIS A 302 6.05 -5.68 7.35
CA HIS A 302 5.60 -7.08 7.30
C HIS A 302 6.09 -7.95 8.47
N HIS A 303 6.25 -7.38 9.67
CA HIS A 303 6.61 -8.14 10.85
C HIS A 303 5.64 -9.29 11.10
N ASP A 304 6.16 -10.49 11.39
CA ASP A 304 5.35 -11.63 11.77
C ASP A 304 5.26 -11.66 13.30
N PHE A 305 4.10 -11.20 13.81
CA PHE A 305 3.88 -11.08 15.25
C PHE A 305 3.86 -12.43 15.93
N SER A 306 4.52 -12.51 17.07
CA SER A 306 4.55 -13.67 17.97
C SER A 306 3.78 -13.39 19.27
N ASP A 307 3.51 -14.43 20.05
CA ASP A 307 2.93 -14.28 21.39
C ASP A 307 3.84 -13.44 22.31
N ASP A 308 5.16 -13.53 22.17
CA ASP A 308 6.11 -12.71 22.92
C ASP A 308 5.99 -11.22 22.55
N ASP A 309 5.77 -10.90 21.27
CA ASP A 309 5.51 -9.53 20.83
C ASP A 309 4.23 -8.98 21.45
N VAL A 310 3.17 -9.79 21.52
CA VAL A 310 1.89 -9.41 22.14
C VAL A 310 2.09 -9.11 23.62
N VAL A 311 2.82 -9.94 24.34
CA VAL A 311 3.16 -9.72 25.75
C VAL A 311 3.95 -8.42 25.93
N GLU A 312 4.90 -8.14 25.03
CA GLU A 312 5.70 -6.91 25.10
C GLU A 312 4.84 -5.67 24.76
N ILE A 313 4.00 -5.73 23.75
CA ILE A 313 3.03 -4.68 23.40
C ILE A 313 2.16 -4.35 24.62
N TRP A 314 1.65 -5.37 25.29
CA TRP A 314 0.80 -5.18 26.46
C TRP A 314 1.56 -4.55 27.63
N LYS A 315 2.79 -4.98 27.92
CA LYS A 315 3.67 -4.39 28.96
C LYS A 315 3.91 -2.90 28.68
N GLN A 316 4.21 -2.54 27.44
CA GLN A 316 4.44 -1.15 27.04
C GLN A 316 3.15 -0.32 27.17
N ALA A 317 2.02 -0.85 26.73
CA ALA A 317 0.72 -0.17 26.89
C ALA A 317 0.39 0.10 28.37
N PHE A 318 0.64 -0.88 29.24
CA PHE A 318 0.45 -0.74 30.69
C PHE A 318 1.41 0.30 31.29
N ALA A 319 2.70 0.23 30.95
CA ALA A 319 3.73 1.14 31.44
C ALA A 319 3.44 2.60 31.07
N HIS A 320 2.89 2.85 29.88
CA HIS A 320 2.51 4.17 29.41
C HIS A 320 1.07 4.55 29.70
N GLN A 321 0.36 3.76 30.52
CA GLN A 321 -1.03 3.99 30.92
C GLN A 321 -2.03 4.12 29.77
N ALA A 322 -1.72 3.51 28.63
CA ALA A 322 -2.65 3.44 27.51
C ALA A 322 -3.92 2.68 27.90
N LYS A 323 -5.07 3.17 27.43
CA LYS A 323 -6.38 2.56 27.66
C LYS A 323 -6.84 1.71 26.46
N ALA A 324 -6.21 1.92 25.31
CA ALA A 324 -6.38 1.07 24.11
C ALA A 324 -5.07 0.98 23.33
N ILE A 325 -4.94 -0.08 22.54
CA ILE A 325 -3.86 -0.26 21.57
C ILE A 325 -4.48 -0.07 20.19
N MET A 326 -3.95 0.87 19.38
CA MET A 326 -4.42 1.10 18.03
C MET A 326 -3.44 0.51 17.03
N ILE A 327 -3.96 -0.31 16.09
CA ILE A 327 -3.19 -0.99 15.05
C ILE A 327 -3.73 -0.66 13.65
N THR A 328 -2.96 -0.99 12.61
CA THR A 328 -3.42 -0.87 11.21
C THR A 328 -4.21 -2.10 10.76
N GLU A 329 -5.02 -1.97 9.70
CA GLU A 329 -5.70 -3.12 9.07
C GLU A 329 -4.71 -4.18 8.57
N LYS A 330 -3.50 -3.78 8.16
CA LYS A 330 -2.45 -4.71 7.72
C LYS A 330 -1.92 -5.56 8.89
N ASP A 331 -1.72 -4.96 10.05
CA ASP A 331 -1.27 -5.67 11.25
C ASP A 331 -2.40 -6.54 11.82
N ALA A 332 -3.64 -6.09 11.71
CA ALA A 332 -4.82 -6.84 12.16
C ALA A 332 -4.94 -8.21 11.47
N VAL A 333 -4.54 -8.34 10.19
CA VAL A 333 -4.54 -9.64 9.47
C VAL A 333 -3.74 -10.69 10.24
N LYS A 334 -2.61 -10.31 10.81
CA LYS A 334 -1.73 -11.24 11.55
C LYS A 334 -2.11 -11.38 13.00
N LEU A 335 -2.39 -10.25 13.64
CA LEU A 335 -2.71 -10.24 15.06
C LEU A 335 -4.02 -10.95 15.37
N SER A 336 -5.02 -10.92 14.47
CA SER A 336 -6.29 -11.64 14.65
C SER A 336 -6.16 -13.18 14.65
N GLN A 337 -5.00 -13.70 14.28
CA GLN A 337 -4.73 -15.15 14.29
C GLN A 337 -4.07 -15.65 15.58
N LEU A 338 -3.64 -14.72 16.44
CA LEU A 338 -3.03 -15.06 17.72
C LEU A 338 -4.11 -15.14 18.79
N HIS A 339 -4.10 -16.22 19.57
CA HIS A 339 -5.09 -16.46 20.64
C HIS A 339 -4.74 -15.77 21.97
N THR A 340 -3.52 -15.22 22.10
CA THR A 340 -3.01 -14.57 23.31
C THR A 340 -3.75 -13.30 23.70
N PHE A 341 -4.61 -12.78 22.82
CA PHE A 341 -5.37 -11.53 23.07
C PHE A 341 -6.60 -11.71 23.95
N GLU A 342 -7.14 -12.91 24.09
CA GLU A 342 -8.40 -13.19 24.81
C GLU A 342 -8.31 -12.82 26.30
N ASP A 343 -7.11 -12.85 26.88
CA ASP A 343 -6.87 -12.55 28.30
C ASP A 343 -6.43 -11.09 28.56
N LEU A 344 -6.27 -10.26 27.52
CA LEU A 344 -5.78 -8.89 27.68
C LEU A 344 -6.90 -7.93 28.12
N LYS A 345 -6.61 -7.16 29.18
CA LYS A 345 -7.55 -6.15 29.72
C LYS A 345 -7.55 -4.83 28.94
N ILE A 346 -6.61 -4.60 28.01
CA ILE A 346 -6.53 -3.40 27.18
C ILE A 346 -7.05 -3.77 25.79
N PRO A 347 -8.12 -3.12 25.30
CA PRO A 347 -8.68 -3.44 23.99
C PRO A 347 -7.72 -3.10 22.86
N ILE A 348 -7.71 -3.95 21.82
CA ILE A 348 -7.01 -3.68 20.56
C ILE A 348 -8.02 -3.16 19.57
N LEU A 349 -7.71 -1.99 19.03
CA LEU A 349 -8.52 -1.28 18.06
C LEU A 349 -7.83 -1.25 16.70
N VAL A 350 -8.58 -1.44 15.64
CA VAL A 350 -8.11 -1.45 14.25
C VAL A 350 -8.60 -0.19 13.56
N LEU A 351 -7.67 0.66 13.09
CA LEU A 351 -8.01 1.83 12.29
C LEU A 351 -8.11 1.45 10.82
N SER A 352 -9.30 1.56 10.25
CA SER A 352 -9.51 1.48 8.80
C SER A 352 -9.30 2.84 8.16
N ILE A 353 -8.54 2.87 7.07
CA ILE A 353 -8.27 4.09 6.31
C ILE A 353 -8.79 4.00 4.87
N GLY A 354 -9.12 5.15 4.31
CA GLY A 354 -9.49 5.32 2.91
C GLY A 354 -8.71 6.46 2.27
N ILE A 355 -9.03 6.74 1.01
CA ILE A 355 -8.51 7.90 0.28
C ILE A 355 -9.58 8.98 0.25
N GLU A 356 -9.21 10.19 0.62
CA GLU A 356 -10.00 11.39 0.39
C GLU A 356 -9.24 12.35 -0.53
N PHE A 357 -9.93 12.84 -1.54
CA PHE A 357 -9.40 13.84 -2.47
C PHE A 357 -9.52 15.23 -1.85
N ILE A 358 -8.47 16.02 -1.91
CA ILE A 358 -8.55 17.45 -1.56
C ILE A 358 -9.46 18.18 -2.56
N SER A 359 -9.38 17.80 -3.84
CA SER A 359 -10.24 18.31 -4.91
C SER A 359 -10.22 17.37 -6.11
N GLY A 360 -11.16 17.53 -7.07
CA GLY A 360 -11.15 16.84 -8.34
C GLY A 360 -11.57 15.37 -8.29
N LYS A 361 -12.25 14.91 -7.21
CA LYS A 361 -12.70 13.52 -7.11
C LYS A 361 -13.60 13.11 -8.27
N GLN A 362 -14.53 13.99 -8.67
CA GLN A 362 -15.46 13.71 -9.78
C GLN A 362 -14.70 13.58 -11.11
N GLU A 363 -13.77 14.48 -11.39
CA GLU A 363 -12.92 14.40 -12.58
C GLU A 363 -12.03 13.13 -12.57
N PHE A 364 -11.51 12.72 -11.40
CA PHE A 364 -10.79 11.45 -11.28
C PHE A 364 -11.70 10.27 -11.66
N ILE A 365 -12.97 10.24 -11.19
CA ILE A 365 -13.93 9.18 -11.51
C ILE A 365 -14.22 9.14 -13.02
N GLU A 366 -14.40 10.30 -13.66
CA GLU A 366 -14.59 10.40 -15.10
C GLU A 366 -13.35 9.92 -15.88
N ASN A 367 -12.15 10.24 -15.39
CA ASN A 367 -10.88 9.77 -15.97
C ASN A 367 -10.61 8.26 -15.78
N LEU A 368 -11.37 7.57 -14.90
CA LEU A 368 -11.31 6.11 -14.78
C LEU A 368 -12.10 5.42 -15.90
N GLU A 369 -13.02 6.10 -16.54
CA GLU A 369 -13.85 5.52 -17.60
C GLU A 369 -12.99 5.18 -18.84
N ILE A 370 -13.21 3.97 -19.38
CA ILE A 370 -12.46 3.41 -20.52
C ILE A 370 -13.46 3.02 -21.60
#